data_bd69a310754b6b5b3f6edebec59f66a0
#
_entry.id   bd69a310754b6b5b3f6edebec59f66a0
#
_cell.length_a   1.000
_cell.length_b   1.000
_cell.length_c   1.000
_cell.angle_alpha   90.00
_cell.angle_beta   90.00
_cell.angle_gamma   90.00
#
_symmetry.space_group_name_H-M   'P 1'
#
loop_
_entity.id
_entity.type
_entity.pdbx_description
1 polymer ?
#
loop_
_entity_poly.entity_id
_entity_poly.type
_entity_poly.pdbx_seq_one_letter_code
_entity_poly.pdbx_strand_id
1 'polypeptide(L)'
;KIKLLEVTFDEFLDLGFNKRFMEKEIIPDLLQAKINPAKRQELEEMFKLKSRGGKDYSLGWTHEEIITPLVQKFAQSYKDLPIYVYQIQDKFRDELRSKSGLLRGVEFIMKDLYSFHRDEKDLDRYYEKAKKAYFQIFKRCGLKDQTFLTLASGGTFSKYSHEFQTITPYGEDEIYLCEKCKLAVNK
;
A
#
# COMPACT_ATOMS: atom_id res chain seq x y z
N LYS A 1 20.64 -12.86 3.83
CA LYS A 1 20.67 -11.46 4.32
C LYS A 1 20.39 -10.58 3.12
N ILE A 2 19.15 -10.17 2.94
CA ILE A 2 18.79 -9.15 1.95
C ILE A 2 19.15 -7.83 2.59
N LYS A 3 20.17 -7.15 2.05
CA LYS A 3 20.49 -5.78 2.41
C LYS A 3 19.37 -4.92 1.87
N LEU A 4 18.62 -4.22 2.72
CA LEU A 4 17.76 -3.12 2.31
C LEU A 4 18.67 -2.10 1.63
N LEU A 5 18.53 -1.95 0.32
CA LEU A 5 19.10 -0.84 -0.42
C LEU A 5 18.16 0.35 -0.17
N GLU A 6 18.57 1.24 0.70
CA GLU A 6 18.09 2.62 0.64
C GLU A 6 18.61 3.19 -0.68
N VAL A 7 17.78 3.16 -1.69
CA VAL A 7 18.11 3.71 -3.00
C VAL A 7 17.54 5.12 -3.02
N THR A 8 18.40 6.11 -3.12
CA THR A 8 17.99 7.49 -3.39
C THR A 8 17.31 7.56 -4.77
N PHE A 9 16.48 8.57 -5.00
CA PHE A 9 15.81 8.75 -6.29
C PHE A 9 16.78 8.84 -7.47
N ASP A 10 17.95 9.44 -7.26
CA ASP A 10 19.01 9.56 -8.28
C ASP A 10 19.68 8.20 -8.55
N GLU A 11 19.98 7.40 -7.54
CA GLU A 11 20.46 6.01 -7.70
C GLU A 11 19.42 5.13 -8.39
N PHE A 12 18.14 5.37 -8.16
CA PHE A 12 17.06 4.71 -8.84
C PHE A 12 16.99 5.07 -10.33
N LEU A 13 17.29 6.31 -10.71
CA LEU A 13 17.42 6.76 -12.09
C LEU A 13 18.67 6.18 -12.75
N ASP A 14 19.79 6.07 -12.04
CA ASP A 14 21.05 5.48 -12.51
C ASP A 14 20.95 3.97 -12.76
N LEU A 15 20.03 3.28 -12.08
CA LEU A 15 19.66 1.89 -12.38
C LEU A 15 18.93 1.72 -13.73
N GLY A 16 18.82 2.80 -14.54
CA GLY A 16 18.28 2.77 -15.90
C GLY A 16 16.75 2.90 -15.99
N PHE A 17 16.11 3.39 -14.93
CA PHE A 17 14.74 3.82 -15.04
C PHE A 17 14.67 5.04 -15.95
N ASN A 18 14.02 4.88 -17.09
CA ASN A 18 14.01 5.89 -18.11
C ASN A 18 13.24 7.12 -17.62
N LYS A 19 13.97 8.21 -17.36
CA LYS A 19 13.45 9.52 -17.01
C LYS A 19 12.27 9.95 -17.92
N ARG A 20 12.33 9.50 -19.19
CA ARG A 20 11.32 9.76 -20.22
C ARG A 20 9.99 9.05 -19.94
N PHE A 21 9.99 7.89 -19.25
CA PHE A 21 8.78 7.18 -18.85
C PHE A 21 8.08 7.90 -17.70
N MET A 22 8.83 8.30 -16.69
CA MET A 22 8.30 9.04 -15.53
C MET A 22 7.77 10.44 -15.93
N GLU A 23 8.48 11.17 -16.78
CA GLU A 23 8.12 12.54 -17.16
C GLU A 23 7.03 12.62 -18.25
N LYS A 24 6.91 11.62 -19.13
CA LYS A 24 5.98 11.67 -20.26
C LYS A 24 4.68 10.90 -20.06
N GLU A 25 4.71 9.80 -19.35
CA GLU A 25 3.53 8.91 -19.32
C GLU A 25 2.80 8.92 -17.98
N ILE A 26 3.50 9.02 -16.86
CA ILE A 26 2.84 8.96 -15.54
C ILE A 26 2.40 10.34 -15.06
N ILE A 27 3.26 11.35 -15.15
CA ILE A 27 2.93 12.69 -14.63
C ILE A 27 1.87 13.42 -15.46
N PRO A 28 1.90 13.41 -16.81
CA PRO A 28 0.83 14.01 -17.59
C PRO A 28 -0.52 13.31 -17.43
N ASP A 29 -0.54 11.98 -17.34
CA ASP A 29 -1.79 11.23 -17.12
C ASP A 29 -2.35 11.43 -15.70
N LEU A 30 -1.48 11.55 -14.69
CA LEU A 30 -1.89 11.92 -13.33
C LEU A 30 -2.40 13.36 -13.23
N LEU A 31 -1.84 14.29 -14.04
CA LEU A 31 -2.22 15.71 -14.03
C LEU A 31 -3.38 16.03 -14.99
N GLN A 32 -3.54 15.29 -16.09
CA GLN A 32 -4.56 15.54 -17.13
C GLN A 32 -5.74 14.57 -17.10
N ALA A 33 -5.61 13.44 -16.41
CA ALA A 33 -6.74 12.53 -16.28
C ALA A 33 -7.90 13.30 -15.63
N LYS A 34 -9.10 13.09 -16.14
CA LYS A 34 -10.33 13.29 -15.37
C LYS A 34 -10.27 12.33 -14.19
N ILE A 35 -9.44 12.69 -13.22
CA ILE A 35 -9.05 11.89 -12.09
C ILE A 35 -10.33 11.60 -11.32
N ASN A 36 -10.62 10.31 -11.13
CA ASN A 36 -11.63 9.85 -10.19
C ASN A 36 -11.45 10.63 -8.87
N PRO A 37 -12.52 11.16 -8.25
CA PRO A 37 -12.42 11.90 -7.00
C PRO A 37 -11.55 11.23 -5.91
N ALA A 38 -11.59 9.89 -5.84
CA ALA A 38 -10.72 9.12 -4.96
C ALA A 38 -9.22 9.31 -5.30
N LYS A 39 -8.85 9.26 -6.57
CA LYS A 39 -7.45 9.54 -7.01
C LYS A 39 -7.01 10.98 -6.74
N ARG A 40 -7.95 11.92 -6.74
CA ARG A 40 -7.66 13.32 -6.40
C ARG A 40 -7.27 13.46 -4.93
N GLN A 41 -7.98 12.77 -4.05
CA GLN A 41 -7.68 12.77 -2.61
C GLN A 41 -6.28 12.20 -2.33
N GLU A 42 -5.89 11.13 -3.01
CA GLU A 42 -4.55 10.55 -2.89
C GLU A 42 -3.43 11.53 -3.27
N LEU A 43 -3.64 12.34 -4.33
CA LEU A 43 -2.68 13.38 -4.72
C LEU A 43 -2.65 14.57 -3.73
N GLU A 44 -3.73 14.79 -3.00
CA GLU A 44 -3.81 15.80 -1.95
C GLU A 44 -3.07 15.36 -0.69
N GLU A 45 -3.02 14.06 -0.40
CA GLU A 45 -2.30 13.47 0.73
C GLU A 45 -0.79 13.32 0.50
N MET A 46 -0.29 13.64 -0.69
CA MET A 46 1.14 13.58 -0.98
C MET A 46 1.87 14.83 -0.48
N PHE A 47 2.90 14.64 0.33
CA PHE A 47 3.87 15.70 0.61
C PHE A 47 4.64 16.07 -0.65
N LYS A 48 4.47 17.29 -1.11
CA LYS A 48 5.16 17.87 -2.27
C LYS A 48 6.25 18.82 -1.81
N LEU A 49 7.45 18.63 -2.30
CA LEU A 49 8.64 19.38 -1.92
C LEU A 49 9.28 19.99 -3.16
N LYS A 50 9.85 21.16 -3.01
CA LYS A 50 10.64 21.82 -4.06
C LYS A 50 12.10 21.93 -3.65
N SER A 51 12.99 21.37 -4.45
CA SER A 51 14.43 21.50 -4.17
C SER A 51 14.95 22.91 -4.46
N ARG A 52 16.13 23.23 -3.95
CA ARG A 52 16.82 24.50 -4.28
C ARG A 52 17.08 24.69 -5.78
N GLY A 53 17.25 23.57 -6.52
CA GLY A 53 17.40 23.56 -7.98
C GLY A 53 16.11 23.61 -8.77
N GLY A 54 14.94 23.84 -8.10
CA GLY A 54 13.63 24.00 -8.74
C GLY A 54 12.95 22.68 -9.12
N LYS A 55 13.52 21.51 -8.80
CA LYS A 55 12.91 20.21 -9.05
C LYS A 55 11.81 19.93 -8.00
N ASP A 56 10.72 19.32 -8.46
CA ASP A 56 9.65 18.86 -7.60
C ASP A 56 9.91 17.42 -7.14
N TYR A 57 9.66 17.17 -5.87
CA TYR A 57 9.77 15.87 -5.21
C TYR A 57 8.50 15.58 -4.42
N SER A 58 8.27 14.33 -4.11
CA SER A 58 7.28 13.91 -3.13
C SER A 58 7.90 12.92 -2.15
N LEU A 59 7.41 12.92 -0.92
CA LEU A 59 7.72 11.85 0.02
C LEU A 59 6.87 10.61 -0.28
N GLY A 60 7.37 9.43 0.06
CA GLY A 60 6.69 8.17 -0.21
C GLY A 60 5.44 8.00 0.65
N TRP A 61 4.27 8.05 0.04
CA TRP A 61 2.98 7.79 0.69
C TRP A 61 2.50 6.34 0.46
N THR A 62 2.92 5.72 -0.66
CA THR A 62 2.78 4.30 -1.03
C THR A 62 3.90 3.92 -1.99
N HIS A 63 4.16 2.62 -2.20
CA HIS A 63 5.32 2.19 -2.98
C HIS A 63 5.02 1.21 -4.11
N GLU A 64 3.75 1.03 -4.50
CA GLU A 64 3.37 0.16 -5.62
C GLU A 64 4.07 0.58 -6.92
N GLU A 65 4.12 1.88 -7.19
CA GLU A 65 4.73 2.44 -8.40
C GLU A 65 6.25 2.29 -8.44
N ILE A 66 6.89 2.08 -7.28
CA ILE A 66 8.32 1.84 -7.16
C ILE A 66 8.64 0.35 -7.23
N ILE A 67 7.91 -0.46 -6.47
CA ILE A 67 8.17 -1.89 -6.34
C ILE A 67 7.82 -2.65 -7.63
N THR A 68 6.75 -2.29 -8.32
CA THR A 68 6.33 -2.98 -9.54
C THR A 68 7.38 -2.88 -10.65
N PRO A 69 7.88 -1.70 -11.04
CA PRO A 69 8.98 -1.60 -12.01
C PRO A 69 10.29 -2.24 -11.52
N LEU A 70 10.55 -2.19 -10.21
CA LEU A 70 11.73 -2.84 -9.64
C LEU A 70 11.67 -4.36 -9.86
N VAL A 71 10.55 -4.99 -9.50
CA VAL A 71 10.35 -6.43 -9.70
C VAL A 71 10.40 -6.80 -11.18
N GLN A 72 9.83 -5.98 -12.05
CA GLN A 72 9.88 -6.19 -13.51
C GLN A 72 11.30 -6.30 -14.06
N LYS A 73 12.28 -5.62 -13.46
CA LYS A 73 13.70 -5.75 -13.87
C LYS A 73 14.31 -7.11 -13.55
N PHE A 74 13.84 -7.75 -12.49
CA PHE A 74 14.36 -9.04 -12.05
C PHE A 74 13.56 -10.21 -12.63
N ALA A 75 12.27 -10.04 -12.88
CA ALA A 75 11.41 -11.03 -13.50
C ALA A 75 11.58 -10.99 -15.02
N GLN A 76 12.47 -11.81 -15.54
CA GLN A 76 12.77 -11.89 -16.99
C GLN A 76 11.74 -12.76 -17.73
N SER A 77 11.06 -13.65 -17.02
CA SER A 77 10.06 -14.54 -17.60
C SER A 77 9.00 -14.95 -16.56
N TYR A 78 7.89 -15.51 -17.05
CA TYR A 78 6.85 -16.09 -16.19
C TYR A 78 7.39 -17.23 -15.28
N LYS A 79 8.54 -17.81 -15.60
CA LYS A 79 9.17 -18.88 -14.79
C LYS A 79 9.76 -18.34 -13.49
N ASP A 80 10.06 -17.06 -13.44
CA ASP A 80 10.59 -16.40 -12.25
C ASP A 80 9.51 -16.11 -11.21
N LEU A 81 8.23 -16.23 -11.62
CA LEU A 81 7.09 -16.07 -10.71
C LEU A 81 6.78 -17.41 -10.00
N PRO A 82 6.23 -17.38 -8.79
CA PRO A 82 5.85 -16.17 -8.02
C PRO A 82 7.03 -15.48 -7.34
N ILE A 83 6.95 -14.15 -7.22
CA ILE A 83 7.91 -13.32 -6.48
C ILE A 83 7.18 -12.67 -5.30
N TYR A 84 7.82 -12.68 -4.13
CA TYR A 84 7.34 -12.05 -2.92
C TYR A 84 8.40 -11.11 -2.39
N VAL A 85 8.03 -9.85 -2.23
CA VAL A 85 8.94 -8.84 -1.68
C VAL A 85 8.22 -8.05 -0.59
N TYR A 86 8.96 -7.60 0.40
CA TYR A 86 8.41 -6.76 1.45
C TYR A 86 9.42 -5.72 1.89
N GLN A 87 8.90 -4.67 2.47
CA GLN A 87 9.70 -3.64 3.15
C GLN A 87 9.05 -3.25 4.47
N ILE A 88 9.85 -2.70 5.35
CA ILE A 88 9.39 -2.01 6.56
C ILE A 88 10.06 -0.65 6.49
N GLN A 89 9.27 0.40 6.25
CA GLN A 89 9.78 1.73 5.93
C GLN A 89 8.80 2.82 6.32
N ASP A 90 9.32 4.02 6.52
CA ASP A 90 8.52 5.20 6.77
C ASP A 90 7.65 5.56 5.56
N LYS A 91 6.44 5.96 5.88
CA LYS A 91 5.47 6.53 4.94
C LYS A 91 5.06 7.91 5.43
N PHE A 92 4.74 8.77 4.47
CA PHE A 92 4.38 10.15 4.73
C PHE A 92 3.04 10.45 4.06
N ARG A 93 2.07 10.89 4.86
CA ARG A 93 0.77 11.34 4.35
C ARG A 93 0.45 12.70 4.91
N ASP A 94 0.11 13.64 4.05
CA ASP A 94 -0.28 15.01 4.41
C ASP A 94 -1.71 15.01 4.95
N GLU A 95 -1.86 14.40 6.12
CA GLU A 95 -3.14 14.24 6.80
C GLU A 95 -3.65 15.58 7.33
N LEU A 96 -4.80 16.00 6.85
CA LEU A 96 -5.45 17.25 7.32
C LEU A 96 -5.78 17.22 8.80
N ARG A 97 -6.00 16.06 9.38
CA ARG A 97 -6.39 15.87 10.79
C ARG A 97 -5.68 14.66 11.38
N SER A 98 -4.38 14.81 11.67
CA SER A 98 -3.71 13.81 12.51
C SER A 98 -4.37 13.77 13.88
N LYS A 99 -4.64 12.57 14.39
CA LYS A 99 -5.34 12.36 15.66
C LYS A 99 -5.03 11.00 16.26
N SER A 100 -5.49 10.81 17.49
CA SER A 100 -5.40 9.55 18.21
C SER A 100 -3.96 9.02 18.37
N GLY A 101 -3.02 9.93 18.59
CA GLY A 101 -1.61 9.61 18.84
C GLY A 101 -0.99 8.89 17.65
N LEU A 102 -0.62 7.61 17.83
CA LEU A 102 0.03 6.81 16.79
C LEU A 102 -0.95 6.18 15.78
N LEU A 103 -2.27 6.29 15.97
CA LEU A 103 -3.23 5.62 15.08
C LEU A 103 -3.35 6.32 13.72
N ARG A 104 -3.25 7.66 13.71
CA ARG A 104 -3.28 8.43 12.46
C ARG A 104 -2.27 9.56 12.52
N GLY A 105 -1.05 9.25 12.11
CA GLY A 105 0.07 10.20 12.05
C GLY A 105 0.37 10.64 10.63
N VAL A 106 1.13 11.71 10.50
CA VAL A 106 1.65 12.26 9.26
C VAL A 106 2.85 11.44 8.76
N GLU A 107 3.67 10.96 9.69
CA GLU A 107 4.81 10.06 9.47
C GLU A 107 4.59 8.80 10.28
N PHE A 108 4.72 7.63 9.65
CA PHE A 108 4.51 6.35 10.29
C PHE A 108 5.28 5.23 9.59
N ILE A 109 5.61 4.18 10.33
CA ILE A 109 6.24 2.99 9.78
C ILE A 109 5.17 2.06 9.25
N MET A 110 5.32 1.64 7.98
CA MET A 110 4.46 0.66 7.35
C MET A 110 5.27 -0.56 6.92
N LYS A 111 4.72 -1.74 7.14
CA LYS A 111 5.19 -2.98 6.53
C LYS A 111 4.33 -3.25 5.30
N ASP A 112 4.93 -3.20 4.13
CA ASP A 112 4.29 -3.54 2.87
C ASP A 112 4.74 -4.92 2.42
N LEU A 113 3.82 -5.70 1.87
CA LEU A 113 4.09 -6.96 1.19
C LEU A 113 3.48 -6.89 -0.21
N TYR A 114 4.30 -7.15 -1.21
CA TYR A 114 3.91 -7.22 -2.61
C TYR A 114 4.14 -8.61 -3.13
N SER A 115 3.17 -9.17 -3.84
CA SER A 115 3.27 -10.50 -4.41
C SER A 115 2.87 -10.49 -5.87
N PHE A 116 3.67 -11.16 -6.70
CA PHE A 116 3.51 -11.23 -8.14
C PHE A 116 3.36 -12.70 -8.52
N HIS A 117 2.33 -13.01 -9.27
CA HIS A 117 1.88 -14.39 -9.50
C HIS A 117 1.80 -14.72 -10.99
N ARG A 118 1.82 -16.02 -11.31
CA ARG A 118 1.68 -16.51 -12.68
C ARG A 118 0.25 -16.42 -13.19
N ASP A 119 -0.71 -16.67 -12.29
CA ASP A 119 -2.13 -16.75 -12.58
C ASP A 119 -2.96 -16.42 -11.32
N GLU A 120 -4.26 -16.22 -11.51
CA GLU A 120 -5.21 -15.91 -10.44
C GLU A 120 -5.27 -17.00 -9.37
N LYS A 121 -5.18 -18.28 -9.75
CA LYS A 121 -5.23 -19.39 -8.79
C LYS A 121 -4.04 -19.37 -7.83
N ASP A 122 -2.88 -18.98 -8.33
CA ASP A 122 -1.68 -18.82 -7.50
C ASP A 122 -1.82 -17.61 -6.58
N LEU A 123 -2.35 -16.49 -7.10
CA LEU A 123 -2.67 -15.30 -6.32
C LEU A 123 -3.67 -15.62 -5.19
N ASP A 124 -4.78 -16.28 -5.51
CA ASP A 124 -5.80 -16.63 -4.52
C ASP A 124 -5.26 -17.51 -3.39
N ARG A 125 -4.46 -18.54 -3.75
CA ARG A 125 -3.80 -19.39 -2.75
C ARG A 125 -2.88 -18.60 -1.81
N TYR A 126 -2.15 -17.66 -2.37
CA TYR A 126 -1.26 -16.83 -1.56
C TYR A 126 -2.05 -15.82 -0.71
N TYR A 127 -3.08 -15.24 -1.26
CA TYR A 127 -3.98 -14.33 -0.55
C TYR A 127 -4.59 -15.00 0.70
N GLU A 128 -5.06 -16.24 0.56
CA GLU A 128 -5.55 -17.02 1.71
C GLU A 128 -4.45 -17.30 2.76
N LYS A 129 -3.20 -17.51 2.34
CA LYS A 129 -2.07 -17.64 3.28
C LYS A 129 -1.81 -16.31 4.00
N ALA A 130 -1.84 -15.19 3.28
CA ALA A 130 -1.65 -13.86 3.86
C ALA A 130 -2.74 -13.56 4.91
N LYS A 131 -4.01 -13.82 4.60
CA LYS A 131 -5.10 -13.67 5.57
C LYS A 131 -4.86 -14.47 6.86
N LYS A 132 -4.45 -15.73 6.74
CA LYS A 132 -4.12 -16.57 7.90
C LYS A 132 -2.95 -15.99 8.71
N ALA A 133 -1.93 -15.47 8.03
CA ALA A 133 -0.80 -14.83 8.69
C ALA A 133 -1.22 -13.59 9.48
N TYR A 134 -2.09 -12.74 8.92
CA TYR A 134 -2.63 -11.58 9.62
C TYR A 134 -3.43 -11.98 10.86
N PHE A 135 -4.30 -12.97 10.79
CA PHE A 135 -4.99 -13.49 11.97
C PHE A 135 -4.02 -13.98 13.06
N GLN A 136 -2.89 -14.60 12.69
CA GLN A 136 -1.87 -15.01 13.67
C GLN A 136 -1.16 -13.79 14.27
N ILE A 137 -0.92 -12.73 13.51
CA ILE A 137 -0.34 -11.48 14.01
C ILE A 137 -1.26 -10.89 15.09
N PHE A 138 -2.55 -10.69 14.78
CA PHE A 138 -3.51 -10.15 15.73
C PHE A 138 -3.68 -11.06 16.96
N LYS A 139 -3.67 -12.38 16.78
CA LYS A 139 -3.65 -13.33 17.90
C LYS A 139 -2.45 -13.12 18.81
N ARG A 140 -1.25 -12.96 18.26
CA ARG A 140 -0.02 -12.73 19.03
C ARG A 140 -0.03 -11.37 19.74
N CYS A 141 -0.71 -10.39 19.18
CA CYS A 141 -0.95 -9.08 19.81
C CYS A 141 -2.05 -9.11 20.89
N GLY A 142 -2.68 -10.26 21.17
CA GLY A 142 -3.76 -10.37 22.13
C GLY A 142 -5.11 -9.84 21.64
N LEU A 143 -5.26 -9.58 20.34
CA LEU A 143 -6.45 -8.95 19.74
C LEU A 143 -7.35 -9.93 18.98
N LYS A 144 -7.11 -11.24 19.11
CA LYS A 144 -7.78 -12.28 18.32
C LYS A 144 -9.30 -12.18 18.34
N ASP A 145 -9.87 -12.01 19.53
CA ASP A 145 -11.32 -12.09 19.73
C ASP A 145 -12.04 -10.77 19.40
N GLN A 146 -11.27 -9.71 19.17
CA GLN A 146 -11.75 -8.37 18.84
C GLN A 146 -11.51 -7.99 17.39
N THR A 147 -10.76 -8.81 16.62
CA THR A 147 -10.40 -8.52 15.23
C THR A 147 -11.18 -9.36 14.25
N PHE A 148 -11.82 -8.70 13.31
CA PHE A 148 -12.67 -9.30 12.28
C PHE A 148 -12.17 -8.95 10.90
N LEU A 149 -12.32 -9.91 9.96
CA LEU A 149 -12.10 -9.66 8.55
C LEU A 149 -13.31 -8.96 7.98
N THR A 150 -13.11 -7.75 7.50
CA THR A 150 -14.17 -6.88 6.99
C THR A 150 -14.05 -6.74 5.49
N LEU A 151 -15.18 -6.85 4.79
CA LEU A 151 -15.26 -6.46 3.39
C LEU A 151 -15.36 -4.93 3.32
N ALA A 152 -14.46 -4.32 2.58
CA ALA A 152 -14.41 -2.89 2.37
C ALA A 152 -14.37 -2.57 0.86
N SER A 153 -14.63 -1.33 0.52
CA SER A 153 -14.36 -0.85 -0.84
C SER A 153 -12.86 -0.86 -1.06
N GLY A 154 -12.40 -1.38 -2.19
CA GLY A 154 -10.97 -1.47 -2.51
C GLY A 154 -10.30 -0.13 -2.82
N GLY A 155 -10.97 0.98 -2.61
CA GLY A 155 -10.46 2.32 -2.90
C GLY A 155 -10.06 2.46 -4.36
N THR A 156 -8.89 3.00 -4.60
CA THR A 156 -8.36 3.27 -5.95
C THR A 156 -7.89 2.02 -6.67
N PHE A 157 -7.42 1.01 -5.94
CA PHE A 157 -6.67 -0.11 -6.51
C PHE A 157 -7.53 -1.32 -6.85
N SER A 158 -8.68 -1.49 -6.20
CA SER A 158 -9.56 -2.62 -6.49
C SER A 158 -11.03 -2.29 -6.23
N LYS A 159 -11.93 -3.11 -6.78
CA LYS A 159 -13.37 -2.97 -6.51
C LYS A 159 -13.73 -3.38 -5.09
N TYR A 160 -13.00 -4.35 -4.55
CA TYR A 160 -13.18 -4.88 -3.19
C TYR A 160 -11.83 -5.14 -2.55
N SER A 161 -11.75 -4.91 -1.24
CA SER A 161 -10.62 -5.27 -0.40
C SER A 161 -11.08 -5.95 0.88
N HIS A 162 -10.12 -6.57 1.56
CA HIS A 162 -10.32 -7.02 2.93
C HIS A 162 -9.53 -6.14 3.88
N GLU A 163 -10.15 -5.81 4.99
CA GLU A 163 -9.52 -5.09 6.09
C GLU A 163 -9.64 -5.91 7.38
N PHE A 164 -8.61 -5.87 8.21
CA PHE A 164 -8.67 -6.44 9.55
C PHE A 164 -9.00 -5.30 10.51
N GLN A 165 -10.22 -5.28 10.99
CA GLN A 165 -10.68 -4.24 11.89
C GLN A 165 -10.86 -4.77 13.31
N THR A 166 -10.28 -4.05 14.27
CA THR A 166 -10.32 -4.40 15.69
C THR A 166 -11.33 -3.51 16.41
N ILE A 167 -12.27 -4.12 17.09
CA ILE A 167 -13.27 -3.39 17.87
C ILE A 167 -12.58 -2.66 19.02
N THR A 168 -12.79 -1.35 19.09
CA THR A 168 -12.26 -0.47 20.14
C THR A 168 -13.17 0.75 20.33
N PRO A 169 -13.28 1.32 21.54
CA PRO A 169 -14.03 2.55 21.76
C PRO A 169 -13.39 3.78 21.11
N TYR A 170 -12.16 3.66 20.61
CA TYR A 170 -11.39 4.74 19.97
C TYR A 170 -11.37 4.62 18.44
N GLY A 171 -12.13 3.67 17.86
CA GLY A 171 -12.24 3.47 16.42
C GLY A 171 -12.93 4.63 15.72
N GLU A 172 -12.64 4.76 14.42
CA GLU A 172 -13.21 5.80 13.56
C GLU A 172 -14.32 5.27 12.66
N ASP A 173 -14.29 3.98 12.35
CA ASP A 173 -15.21 3.31 11.45
C ASP A 173 -16.29 2.54 12.23
N GLU A 174 -17.41 2.35 11.56
CA GLU A 174 -18.49 1.48 12.05
C GLU A 174 -18.57 0.24 11.18
N ILE A 175 -18.64 -0.93 11.79
CA ILE A 175 -18.82 -2.20 11.09
C ILE A 175 -20.09 -2.90 11.48
N TYR A 176 -20.71 -3.59 10.53
CA TYR A 176 -21.81 -4.53 10.78
C TYR A 176 -21.23 -5.94 10.88
N LEU A 177 -21.37 -6.57 12.03
CA LEU A 177 -20.87 -7.91 12.32
C LEU A 177 -22.01 -8.91 12.42
N CYS A 178 -21.96 -9.96 11.60
CA CYS A 178 -22.85 -11.11 11.77
C CYS A 178 -22.32 -12.01 12.90
N GLU A 179 -23.09 -12.12 13.99
CA GLU A 179 -22.70 -12.95 15.14
C GLU A 179 -22.58 -14.43 14.81
N LYS A 180 -23.37 -14.92 13.83
CA LYS A 180 -23.40 -16.32 13.44
C LYS A 180 -22.21 -16.73 12.58
N CYS A 181 -21.93 -16.01 11.51
CA CYS A 181 -20.86 -16.37 10.55
C CYS A 181 -19.57 -15.57 10.72
N LYS A 182 -19.57 -14.59 11.64
CA LYS A 182 -18.43 -13.70 11.92
C LYS A 182 -17.95 -12.89 10.71
N LEU A 183 -18.76 -12.80 9.65
CA LEU A 183 -18.52 -11.89 8.55
C LEU A 183 -18.79 -10.46 8.99
N ALA A 184 -17.91 -9.56 8.66
CA ALA A 184 -18.07 -8.13 8.90
C ALA A 184 -18.09 -7.34 7.59
N VAL A 185 -18.80 -6.22 7.60
CA VAL A 185 -18.88 -5.30 6.47
C VAL A 185 -18.72 -3.88 7.01
N ASN A 186 -17.95 -3.06 6.33
CA ASN A 186 -17.82 -1.64 6.65
C ASN A 186 -19.12 -0.91 6.28
N LYS A 187 -19.49 0.07 7.11
CA LYS A 187 -20.71 0.88 6.90
C LYS A 187 -20.59 1.77 5.67
#